data_53b0407c1b403609212aaa430393d2e4
#
_entry.id   53b0407c1b403609212aaa430393d2e4
#
_cell.length_a   1.000
_cell.length_b   1.000
_cell.length_c   1.000
_cell.angle_alpha   90.00
_cell.angle_beta   90.00
_cell.angle_gamma   90.00
#
_symmetry.space_group_name_H-M   'P 1'
#
loop_
_entity.id
_entity.type
_entity.pdbx_description
1 polymer ?
#
loop_
_entity_poly.entity_id
_entity_poly.type
_entity_poly.pdbx_seq_one_letter_code
_entity_poly.pdbx_strand_id
1 'polypeptide(L)'
;FGLITARDPNGIYNSMTDVIHKVLNDITVDDWSIIIGGDSHTRMSKGVAFGADSGTVALALATGEVSMPIPDTVKVTFKGQMEEYMDFRDVVHATQAQMLKKFGDNIFQGRVIEVHIGTLLSDQAFTFTDWTAEMKAKASICISENETLIKSLEISIKRIQIMIDKGMDN
;
A
#
# COMPACT_ATOMS: atom_id res chain seq x y z
N PHE A 1 5.63 -5.99 -24.72
CA PHE A 1 5.14 -5.43 -23.45
C PHE A 1 3.65 -5.15 -23.58
N GLY A 2 2.81 -5.77 -22.74
CA GLY A 2 1.39 -5.48 -22.66
C GLY A 2 1.16 -4.23 -21.81
N LEU A 3 0.40 -3.28 -22.33
CA LEU A 3 -0.07 -2.14 -21.54
C LEU A 3 -1.34 -2.58 -20.82
N ILE A 4 -1.24 -2.80 -19.52
CA ILE A 4 -2.42 -2.98 -18.68
C ILE A 4 -2.92 -1.56 -18.39
N THR A 5 -3.96 -1.15 -19.06
CA THR A 5 -4.68 0.08 -18.70
C THR A 5 -5.68 -0.28 -17.60
N ALA A 6 -6.07 0.69 -16.78
CA ALA A 6 -7.15 0.53 -15.80
C ALA A 6 -8.52 0.22 -16.45
N ARG A 7 -8.57 0.01 -17.77
CA ARG A 7 -9.68 -0.56 -18.51
C ARG A 7 -9.42 -2.05 -18.69
N ASP A 8 -9.97 -2.86 -17.82
CA ASP A 8 -10.15 -4.27 -18.14
C ASP A 8 -11.05 -4.38 -19.37
N PRO A 9 -10.63 -5.13 -20.43
CA PRO A 9 -11.49 -5.42 -21.56
C PRO A 9 -12.80 -6.13 -21.18
N ASN A 10 -12.90 -6.69 -19.99
CA ASN A 10 -14.12 -7.33 -19.45
C ASN A 10 -14.99 -6.36 -18.63
N GLY A 11 -14.64 -5.09 -18.52
CA GLY A 11 -15.47 -4.07 -17.89
C GLY A 11 -15.52 -4.10 -16.36
N ILE A 12 -14.70 -4.93 -15.71
CA ILE A 12 -14.72 -5.10 -14.25
C ILE A 12 -14.12 -3.89 -13.53
N TYR A 13 -13.26 -3.13 -14.21
CA TYR A 13 -12.63 -1.92 -13.66
C TYR A 13 -12.82 -0.75 -14.62
N ASN A 14 -13.85 0.02 -14.38
CA ASN A 14 -13.99 1.31 -15.01
C ASN A 14 -12.96 2.28 -14.42
N SER A 15 -12.39 3.11 -15.31
CA SER A 15 -11.35 4.11 -15.03
C SER A 15 -11.76 5.22 -14.02
N MET A 16 -12.73 4.98 -13.16
CA MET A 16 -13.20 5.93 -12.16
C MET A 16 -13.70 5.26 -10.87
N THR A 17 -13.45 3.96 -10.71
CA THR A 17 -13.98 3.25 -9.54
C THR A 17 -13.12 3.39 -8.31
N ASP A 18 -11.80 3.56 -8.48
CA ASP A 18 -10.87 3.80 -7.38
C ASP A 18 -9.53 4.35 -7.89
N VAL A 19 -8.64 4.72 -6.96
CA VAL A 19 -7.27 5.11 -7.30
C VAL A 19 -6.46 3.90 -7.76
N ILE A 20 -5.57 4.11 -8.73
CA ILE A 20 -4.80 3.03 -9.36
C ILE A 20 -4.02 2.16 -8.35
N HIS A 21 -3.46 2.75 -7.31
CA HIS A 21 -2.70 2.03 -6.29
C HIS A 21 -3.58 1.04 -5.52
N LYS A 22 -4.80 1.44 -5.17
CA LYS A 22 -5.77 0.57 -4.50
C LYS A 22 -6.21 -0.57 -5.41
N VAL A 23 -6.50 -0.27 -6.67
CA VAL A 23 -6.86 -1.26 -7.68
C VAL A 23 -5.74 -2.30 -7.84
N LEU A 24 -4.50 -1.85 -8.02
CA LEU A 24 -3.36 -2.75 -8.15
C LEU A 24 -3.16 -3.61 -6.90
N ASN A 25 -3.25 -3.01 -5.72
CA ASN A 25 -3.11 -3.73 -4.45
C ASN A 25 -4.16 -4.85 -4.29
N ASP A 26 -5.38 -4.60 -4.74
CA ASP A 26 -6.48 -5.55 -4.54
C ASP A 26 -6.48 -6.71 -5.56
N ILE A 27 -5.97 -6.45 -6.78
CA ILE A 27 -6.18 -7.38 -7.90
C ILE A 27 -4.91 -8.07 -8.36
N THR A 28 -3.81 -7.32 -8.48
CA THR A 28 -2.66 -7.78 -9.26
C THR A 28 -1.45 -8.14 -8.41
N VAL A 29 -1.42 -7.70 -7.17
CA VAL A 29 -0.24 -7.81 -6.31
C VAL A 29 -0.44 -8.94 -5.31
N ASP A 30 0.53 -9.83 -5.26
CA ASP A 30 0.68 -10.81 -4.18
C ASP A 30 1.79 -10.36 -3.20
N ASP A 31 1.92 -11.10 -2.10
CA ASP A 31 2.88 -10.76 -1.03
C ASP A 31 4.35 -10.88 -1.48
N TRP A 32 4.61 -11.53 -2.61
CA TRP A 32 5.95 -11.74 -3.17
C TRP A 32 6.28 -10.80 -4.33
N SER A 33 5.34 -9.97 -4.73
CA SER A 33 5.54 -9.04 -5.84
C SER A 33 6.53 -7.94 -5.49
N ILE A 34 7.37 -7.58 -6.46
CA ILE A 34 8.19 -6.36 -6.41
C ILE A 34 7.64 -5.42 -7.47
N ILE A 35 7.20 -4.24 -7.04
CA ILE A 35 6.52 -3.27 -7.88
C ILE A 35 7.34 -2.00 -7.95
N ILE A 36 7.56 -1.51 -9.18
CA ILE A 36 8.21 -0.23 -9.42
C ILE A 36 7.23 0.64 -10.21
N GLY A 37 6.87 1.78 -9.67
CA GLY A 37 5.95 2.71 -10.29
C GLY A 37 6.49 4.13 -10.35
N GLY A 38 6.04 4.89 -11.35
CA GLY A 38 6.44 6.28 -11.57
C GLY A 38 5.72 7.30 -10.67
N ASP A 39 5.04 6.85 -9.65
CA ASP A 39 4.36 7.68 -8.66
C ASP A 39 4.97 7.48 -7.27
N SER A 40 5.09 8.56 -6.49
CA SER A 40 5.66 8.51 -5.14
C SER A 40 4.85 7.63 -4.18
N HIS A 41 3.54 7.51 -4.43
CA HIS A 41 2.61 6.67 -3.67
C HIS A 41 2.49 5.23 -4.21
N THR A 42 3.41 4.78 -5.08
CA THR A 42 3.54 3.37 -5.44
C THR A 42 4.04 2.59 -4.24
N ARG A 43 3.20 2.51 -3.22
CA ARG A 43 3.41 1.76 -1.99
C ARG A 43 2.11 1.08 -1.64
N MET A 44 2.20 -0.20 -1.34
CA MET A 44 1.02 -1.05 -1.17
C MET A 44 1.18 -1.90 0.07
N SER A 45 0.07 -2.39 0.60
CA SER A 45 0.09 -3.29 1.75
C SER A 45 0.54 -4.71 1.39
N LYS A 46 0.49 -5.05 0.11
CA LYS A 46 0.96 -6.34 -0.42
C LYS A 46 2.22 -6.13 -1.26
N GLY A 47 3.13 -7.09 -1.19
CA GLY A 47 4.39 -7.01 -1.91
C GLY A 47 5.32 -5.91 -1.41
N VAL A 48 6.38 -5.68 -2.14
CA VAL A 48 7.35 -4.59 -1.88
C VAL A 48 7.27 -3.58 -3.02
N ALA A 49 6.71 -2.42 -2.75
CA ALA A 49 6.45 -1.42 -3.76
C ALA A 49 7.30 -0.16 -3.56
N PHE A 50 7.90 0.30 -4.65
CA PHE A 50 8.80 1.46 -4.70
C PHE A 50 8.25 2.53 -5.63
N GLY A 51 8.19 3.77 -5.16
CA GLY A 51 8.10 4.92 -6.04
C GLY A 51 9.47 5.21 -6.68
N ALA A 52 9.50 5.41 -7.98
CA ALA A 52 10.71 5.69 -8.76
C ALA A 52 10.48 6.82 -9.75
N ASP A 53 11.57 7.43 -10.19
CA ASP A 53 11.52 8.42 -11.26
C ASP A 53 11.23 7.76 -12.62
N SER A 54 10.80 8.56 -13.58
CA SER A 54 10.44 8.09 -14.92
C SER A 54 11.60 7.42 -15.67
N GLY A 55 12.84 7.85 -15.44
CA GLY A 55 14.03 7.25 -16.04
C GLY A 55 14.26 5.82 -15.50
N THR A 56 14.12 5.64 -14.20
CA THR A 56 14.20 4.32 -13.55
C THR A 56 13.11 3.38 -14.05
N VAL A 57 11.88 3.87 -14.18
CA VAL A 57 10.77 3.07 -14.73
C VAL A 57 11.02 2.69 -16.19
N ALA A 58 11.51 3.64 -17.00
CA ALA A 58 11.86 3.38 -18.41
C ALA A 58 12.99 2.34 -18.53
N LEU A 59 14.00 2.42 -17.66
CA LEU A 59 15.09 1.44 -17.62
C LEU A 59 14.55 0.05 -17.25
N ALA A 60 13.71 -0.04 -16.22
CA ALA A 60 13.07 -1.28 -15.82
C ALA A 60 12.26 -1.92 -16.96
N LEU A 61 11.51 -1.11 -17.70
CA LEU A 61 10.74 -1.57 -18.86
C LEU A 61 11.64 -2.05 -20.01
N ALA A 62 12.77 -1.39 -20.22
CA ALA A 62 13.66 -1.71 -21.33
C ALA A 62 14.52 -2.94 -21.05
N THR A 63 15.00 -3.11 -19.83
CA THR A 63 16.00 -4.12 -19.46
C THR A 63 15.45 -5.25 -18.60
N GLY A 64 14.31 -5.06 -17.95
CA GLY A 64 13.79 -5.97 -16.92
C GLY A 64 14.52 -5.86 -15.58
N GLU A 65 15.48 -4.94 -15.45
CA GLU A 65 16.34 -4.82 -14.27
C GLU A 65 16.42 -3.38 -13.77
N VAL A 66 16.54 -3.23 -12.45
CA VAL A 66 16.84 -1.96 -11.80
C VAL A 66 17.86 -2.20 -10.70
N SER A 67 18.95 -1.43 -10.74
CA SER A 67 19.93 -1.42 -9.65
C SER A 67 19.51 -0.43 -8.58
N MET A 68 19.47 -0.89 -7.33
CA MET A 68 19.25 -0.02 -6.19
C MET A 68 20.06 -0.50 -4.98
N PRO A 69 20.49 0.42 -4.09
CA PRO A 69 21.09 0.02 -2.84
C PRO A 69 20.07 -0.72 -1.97
N ILE A 70 20.52 -1.72 -1.24
CA ILE A 70 19.68 -2.41 -0.24
C ILE A 70 19.45 -1.43 0.92
N PRO A 71 18.21 -1.00 1.18
CA PRO A 71 17.91 -0.06 2.24
C PRO A 71 17.86 -0.75 3.60
N ASP A 72 18.19 0.00 4.65
CA ASP A 72 17.90 -0.42 6.02
C ASP A 72 16.39 -0.55 6.25
N THR A 73 16.01 -1.34 7.25
CA THR A 73 14.60 -1.57 7.59
C THR A 73 14.25 -0.98 8.96
N VAL A 74 13.09 -0.35 9.03
CA VAL A 74 12.47 0.09 10.29
C VAL A 74 11.20 -0.72 10.51
N LYS A 75 11.15 -1.43 11.63
CA LYS A 75 9.96 -2.16 12.05
C LYS A 75 9.02 -1.25 12.83
N VAL A 76 7.78 -1.16 12.38
CA VAL A 76 6.68 -0.48 13.07
C VAL A 76 5.66 -1.52 13.51
N THR A 77 5.37 -1.57 14.79
CA THR A 77 4.36 -2.49 15.34
C THR A 77 3.27 -1.68 16.01
N PHE A 78 2.05 -1.82 15.50
CA PHE A 78 0.87 -1.27 16.15
C PHE A 78 0.39 -2.21 17.25
N LYS A 79 0.11 -1.64 18.43
CA LYS A 79 -0.39 -2.38 19.60
C LYS A 79 -1.56 -1.62 20.21
N GLY A 80 -2.53 -2.37 20.72
CA GLY A 80 -3.74 -1.81 21.33
C GLY A 80 -4.89 -1.71 20.34
N GLN A 81 -5.89 -0.97 20.73
CA GLN A 81 -7.10 -0.74 19.92
C GLN A 81 -7.24 0.76 19.66
N MET A 82 -7.74 1.09 18.51
CA MET A 82 -8.08 2.46 18.14
C MET A 82 -9.45 2.80 18.73
N GLU A 83 -9.57 3.99 19.30
CA GLU A 83 -10.85 4.49 19.80
C GLU A 83 -11.84 4.71 18.64
N GLU A 84 -13.12 4.52 18.90
CA GLU A 84 -14.17 4.55 17.87
C GLU A 84 -14.28 5.90 17.14
N TYR A 85 -13.94 6.98 17.82
CA TYR A 85 -13.98 8.34 17.27
C TYR A 85 -12.73 8.74 16.48
N MET A 86 -11.69 7.90 16.46
CA MET A 86 -10.42 8.21 15.76
C MET A 86 -10.47 7.75 14.32
N ASP A 87 -10.02 8.59 13.41
CA ASP A 87 -9.68 8.18 12.05
C ASP A 87 -8.28 7.54 12.03
N PHE A 88 -8.08 6.53 11.21
CA PHE A 88 -6.78 5.88 11.12
C PHE A 88 -5.67 6.82 10.62
N ARG A 89 -6.02 7.84 9.84
CA ARG A 89 -5.06 8.88 9.43
C ARG A 89 -4.47 9.64 10.62
N ASP A 90 -5.26 9.85 11.68
CA ASP A 90 -4.75 10.47 12.92
C ASP A 90 -3.66 9.60 13.55
N VAL A 91 -3.83 8.29 13.54
CA VAL A 91 -2.82 7.33 14.01
C VAL A 91 -1.53 7.43 13.17
N VAL A 92 -1.66 7.55 11.85
CA VAL A 92 -0.52 7.70 10.94
C VAL A 92 0.26 8.98 11.24
N HIS A 93 -0.44 10.11 11.34
CA HIS A 93 0.17 11.41 11.68
C HIS A 93 0.81 11.41 13.07
N ALA A 94 0.13 10.83 14.06
CA ALA A 94 0.67 10.70 15.41
C ALA A 94 1.93 9.84 15.43
N THR A 95 1.96 8.76 14.65
CA THR A 95 3.16 7.91 14.51
C THR A 95 4.34 8.72 13.99
N GLN A 96 4.16 9.46 12.92
CA GLN A 96 5.21 10.30 12.34
C GLN A 96 5.71 11.36 13.35
N ALA A 97 4.80 12.05 14.00
CA ALA A 97 5.13 13.09 14.98
C ALA A 97 5.87 12.51 16.21
N GLN A 98 5.42 11.37 16.72
CA GLN A 98 6.07 10.70 17.84
C GLN A 98 7.48 10.22 17.49
N MET A 99 7.67 9.65 16.29
CA MET A 99 8.98 9.19 15.87
C MET A 99 9.96 10.35 15.70
N LEU A 100 9.52 11.45 15.10
CA LEU A 100 10.32 12.66 14.99
C LEU A 100 10.71 13.20 16.37
N LYS A 101 9.77 13.26 17.31
CA LYS A 101 10.02 13.69 18.70
C LYS A 101 11.00 12.78 19.43
N LYS A 102 10.89 11.45 19.23
CA LYS A 102 11.70 10.46 19.93
C LYS A 102 13.12 10.39 19.42
N PHE A 103 13.33 10.49 18.12
CA PHE A 103 14.62 10.27 17.48
C PHE A 103 15.30 11.56 17.00
N GLY A 104 14.58 12.68 17.00
CA GLY A 104 15.11 13.98 16.57
C GLY A 104 15.31 14.10 15.07
N ASP A 105 14.98 13.07 14.30
CA ASP A 105 15.13 13.00 12.85
C ASP A 105 14.05 12.10 12.24
N ASN A 106 13.89 12.18 10.92
CA ASN A 106 13.00 11.30 10.18
C ASN A 106 13.64 9.92 9.98
N ILE A 107 13.41 9.02 10.93
CA ILE A 107 13.96 7.66 10.89
C ILE A 107 13.46 6.81 9.73
N PHE A 108 12.42 7.24 9.03
CA PHE A 108 11.83 6.52 7.91
C PHE A 108 12.51 6.85 6.58
N GLN A 109 13.20 7.99 6.52
CA GLN A 109 13.76 8.48 5.26
C GLN A 109 14.74 7.48 4.65
N GLY A 110 14.47 7.09 3.40
CA GLY A 110 15.33 6.19 2.61
C GLY A 110 15.32 4.73 3.05
N ARG A 111 14.50 4.36 4.07
CA ARG A 111 14.40 3.00 4.62
C ARG A 111 13.15 2.28 4.14
N VAL A 112 13.17 0.97 4.24
CA VAL A 112 11.95 0.15 4.11
C VAL A 112 11.23 0.16 5.46
N ILE A 113 9.92 0.34 5.44
CA ILE A 113 9.09 0.24 6.63
C ILE A 113 8.39 -1.10 6.63
N GLU A 114 8.73 -1.94 7.59
CA GLU A 114 8.06 -3.21 7.86
C GLU A 114 6.96 -2.99 8.89
N VAL A 115 5.71 -3.04 8.44
CA VAL A 115 4.53 -2.73 9.26
C VAL A 115 3.91 -4.02 9.77
N HIS A 116 3.87 -4.18 11.09
CA HIS A 116 3.16 -5.25 11.76
C HIS A 116 1.83 -4.72 12.28
N ILE A 117 0.76 -5.05 11.57
CA ILE A 117 -0.55 -4.41 11.76
C ILE A 117 -1.42 -5.03 12.86
N GLY A 118 -1.07 -6.21 13.37
CA GLY A 118 -1.88 -6.87 14.38
C GLY A 118 -3.33 -7.02 13.94
N THR A 119 -4.23 -6.29 14.56
CA THR A 119 -5.67 -6.32 14.29
C THR A 119 -6.15 -5.29 13.25
N LEU A 120 -5.27 -4.53 12.62
CA LEU A 120 -5.66 -3.54 11.61
C LEU A 120 -6.29 -4.22 10.38
N LEU A 121 -7.27 -3.55 9.80
CA LEU A 121 -7.89 -3.99 8.55
C LEU A 121 -6.98 -3.71 7.34
N SER A 122 -7.22 -4.42 6.25
CA SER A 122 -6.45 -4.25 5.00
C SER A 122 -6.45 -2.80 4.49
N ASP A 123 -7.57 -2.09 4.58
CA ASP A 123 -7.67 -0.69 4.18
C ASP A 123 -6.81 0.23 5.08
N GLN A 124 -6.72 -0.08 6.37
CA GLN A 124 -5.86 0.65 7.31
C GLN A 124 -4.38 0.37 7.04
N ALA A 125 -4.06 -0.88 6.74
CA ALA A 125 -2.72 -1.27 6.33
C ALA A 125 -2.30 -0.55 5.04
N PHE A 126 -3.18 -0.53 4.04
CA PHE A 126 -2.95 0.21 2.80
C PHE A 126 -2.76 1.71 3.07
N THR A 127 -3.61 2.32 3.88
CA THR A 127 -3.49 3.74 4.24
C THR A 127 -2.13 4.05 4.87
N PHE A 128 -1.64 3.20 5.77
CA PHE A 128 -0.34 3.42 6.40
C PHE A 128 0.80 3.25 5.39
N THR A 129 0.79 2.17 4.62
CA THR A 129 1.86 1.89 3.65
C THR A 129 1.93 2.95 2.55
N ASP A 130 0.79 3.41 2.06
CA ASP A 130 0.71 4.51 1.10
C ASP A 130 1.27 5.81 1.68
N TRP A 131 0.89 6.16 2.91
CA TRP A 131 1.37 7.35 3.60
C TRP A 131 2.88 7.36 3.87
N THR A 132 3.55 6.22 3.82
CA THR A 132 5.01 6.16 3.97
C THR A 132 5.76 6.93 2.89
N ALA A 133 5.10 7.29 1.78
CA ALA A 133 5.62 8.21 0.78
C ALA A 133 5.92 9.58 1.38
N GLU A 134 5.00 10.13 2.15
CA GLU A 134 5.15 11.42 2.84
C GLU A 134 6.21 11.37 3.94
N MET A 135 6.47 10.20 4.49
CA MET A 135 7.58 9.95 5.41
C MET A 135 8.94 9.82 4.70
N LYS A 136 8.97 9.95 3.36
CA LYS A 136 10.17 9.75 2.52
C LYS A 136 10.79 8.36 2.65
N ALA A 137 9.99 7.36 3.00
CA ALA A 137 10.44 5.99 3.02
C ALA A 137 10.79 5.50 1.60
N LYS A 138 11.70 4.55 1.47
CA LYS A 138 12.04 3.95 0.17
C LYS A 138 10.93 3.02 -0.31
N ALA A 139 10.43 2.18 0.59
CA ALA A 139 9.31 1.28 0.37
C ALA A 139 8.63 0.96 1.70
N SER A 140 7.51 0.26 1.63
CA SER A 140 6.86 -0.34 2.80
C SER A 140 6.33 -1.71 2.45
N ILE A 141 6.29 -2.56 3.46
CA ILE A 141 5.68 -3.89 3.40
C ILE A 141 4.82 -4.08 4.64
N CYS A 142 3.66 -4.67 4.48
CA CYS A 142 2.76 -4.96 5.58
C CYS A 142 2.75 -6.46 5.87
N ILE A 143 2.92 -6.78 7.15
CA ILE A 143 2.82 -8.16 7.65
C ILE A 143 1.54 -8.25 8.46
N SER A 144 0.58 -9.04 7.96
CA SER A 144 -0.70 -9.30 8.61
C SER A 144 -0.76 -10.74 9.13
N GLU A 145 -1.52 -10.92 10.20
CA GLU A 145 -1.90 -12.25 10.65
C GLU A 145 -3.01 -12.82 9.74
N ASN A 146 -3.02 -14.15 9.54
CA ASN A 146 -3.97 -14.81 8.66
C ASN A 146 -5.45 -14.49 9.00
N GLU A 147 -5.79 -14.42 10.28
CA GLU A 147 -7.15 -14.08 10.71
C GLU A 147 -7.58 -12.68 10.30
N THR A 148 -6.66 -11.72 10.40
CA THR A 148 -6.90 -10.33 9.98
C THR A 148 -7.08 -10.25 8.47
N LEU A 149 -6.29 -11.00 7.71
CA LEU A 149 -6.42 -11.08 6.26
C LEU A 149 -7.77 -11.69 5.85
N ILE A 150 -8.16 -12.80 6.45
CA ILE A 150 -9.47 -13.46 6.19
C ILE A 150 -10.60 -12.47 6.46
N LYS A 151 -10.61 -11.80 7.60
CA LYS A 151 -11.63 -10.80 7.94
C LYS A 151 -11.70 -9.65 6.95
N SER A 152 -10.55 -9.16 6.48
CA SER A 152 -10.49 -8.11 5.46
C SER A 152 -11.07 -8.56 4.12
N LEU A 153 -10.76 -9.79 3.70
CA LEU A 153 -11.32 -10.38 2.48
C LEU A 153 -12.84 -10.56 2.57
N GLU A 154 -13.36 -11.02 3.71
CA GLU A 154 -14.79 -11.13 3.95
C GLU A 154 -15.51 -9.78 3.85
N ILE A 155 -14.92 -8.71 4.39
CA ILE A 155 -15.45 -7.35 4.26
C ILE A 155 -15.45 -6.91 2.80
N SER A 156 -14.37 -7.17 2.06
CA SER A 156 -14.26 -6.82 0.65
C SER A 156 -15.30 -7.55 -0.20
N ILE A 157 -15.50 -8.83 0.04
CA ILE A 157 -16.54 -9.64 -0.64
C ILE A 157 -17.94 -9.05 -0.38
N LYS A 158 -18.26 -8.69 0.87
CA LYS A 158 -19.55 -8.08 1.21
C LYS A 158 -19.74 -6.72 0.50
N ARG A 159 -18.71 -5.90 0.42
CA ARG A 159 -18.75 -4.62 -0.30
C ARG A 159 -19.03 -4.82 -1.79
N ILE A 160 -18.30 -5.75 -2.43
CA ILE A 160 -18.50 -6.08 -3.84
C ILE A 160 -19.92 -6.59 -4.08
N GLN A 161 -20.43 -7.48 -3.23
CA GLN A 161 -21.81 -7.98 -3.34
C GLN A 161 -22.84 -6.85 -3.26
N ILE A 162 -22.66 -5.91 -2.33
CA ILE A 162 -23.54 -4.73 -2.23
C ILE A 162 -23.50 -3.88 -3.50
N MET A 163 -22.33 -3.74 -4.13
CA MET A 163 -22.19 -3.01 -5.38
C MET A 163 -22.94 -3.70 -6.51
N ILE A 164 -22.77 -5.01 -6.66
CA ILE A 164 -23.49 -5.82 -7.65
C ILE A 164 -25.01 -5.71 -7.43
N ASP A 165 -25.49 -5.88 -6.21
CA ASP A 165 -26.91 -5.82 -5.85
C ASP A 165 -27.53 -4.43 -6.14
N LYS A 166 -26.73 -3.39 -6.15
CA LYS A 166 -27.13 -2.01 -6.51
C LYS A 166 -27.01 -1.70 -7.99
N GLY A 167 -26.59 -2.66 -8.82
CA GLY A 167 -26.36 -2.45 -10.24
C GLY A 167 -25.20 -1.49 -10.54
N MET A 168 -24.18 -1.49 -9.69
CA MET A 168 -22.96 -0.67 -9.85
C MET A 168 -21.86 -1.42 -10.64
N ASP A 169 -22.23 -2.50 -11.31
CA ASP A 169 -21.39 -3.40 -12.09
C ASP A 169 -21.26 -2.96 -13.58
N ASN A 170 -21.73 -1.73 -13.91
CA ASN A 170 -21.66 -1.15 -15.26
C ASN A 170 -20.71 0.02 -15.35
#